data_d28a05f756c028d26889575f64674ff1
#
_entry.id   d28a05f756c028d26889575f64674ff1
#
_cell.length_a   1.000
_cell.length_b   1.000
_cell.length_c   1.000
_cell.angle_alpha   90.00
_cell.angle_beta   90.00
_cell.angle_gamma   90.00
#
_symmetry.space_group_name_H-M   'P 1'
#
loop_
_entity.id
_entity.type
_entity.pdbx_description
1 polymer ?
#
loop_
_entity_poly.entity_id
_entity_poly.type
_entity_poly.pdbx_seq_one_letter_code
_entity_poly.pdbx_strand_id
1 'polypeptide(L)'
;RIGRINGQFILNPTVKEMAESDLNIVFAASADALVMVEGEATFVPEDVIIDALEWGRKEIQPLVEAQVKLRELAGKAKMAFTPQEDDAALLARIEELAAGAGLEAAMRVPEKMARKDARKLVKEKIVEALKADPTYGEDEKALSSVGDIIGHIEKKVVRKRILDEGTRIDGRDTKTVRPIEIQPGILPRAHGSALFTRGETQSLCVTTLGSSTDNQRMDSLTGDVTKTFMLHYNFPPFSVGEVKPVRVSRREIGHGALAEKALKPIIPAGDGFPFTVRVVAETLESNGSSSMAAVCGGCLSLMDAGVPISDPVAGVAMGLIKEGDNFIVLTDILGDEDALGDMDFKIAGTAEGVTAVQMDIKITGLTTEIMRKAMRQAHEARLHILGEMKKAIDGPRAELSKYAPQHAEVFVNPEVIRMIIGPGGKNIKAITAATGASVDIEDSGRISIFAPTAESMEQAKELVQYYDQRPDLGKNYMGKVRKVLEIGAIVEIMPNVEALVHISQLDTSRVAQASDVAHLGEDMLVKVIEINGDRIRASRKAVLLEEQGIEWKPEDTARPARAPRGEGERDHRGDRGDRGERRERRPRRD
;
A
#
# COMPACT_ATOMS: atom_id res chain seq x y z
N ARG A 1 -15.72 -13.24 11.34
CA ARG A 1 -14.64 -12.24 11.45
C ARG A 1 -14.44 -11.89 12.92
N ILE A 2 -13.19 -11.69 13.33
CA ILE A 2 -12.82 -11.22 14.68
C ILE A 2 -12.05 -9.93 14.52
N GLY A 3 -12.46 -8.89 15.26
CA GLY A 3 -11.69 -7.68 15.51
C GLY A 3 -11.25 -7.60 16.97
N ARG A 4 -10.35 -6.66 17.31
CA ARG A 4 -9.95 -6.35 18.67
C ARG A 4 -9.81 -4.84 18.85
N ILE A 5 -10.56 -4.29 19.82
CA ILE A 5 -10.53 -2.86 20.16
C ILE A 5 -10.26 -2.74 21.65
N ASN A 6 -9.27 -1.97 22.04
CA ASN A 6 -8.86 -1.78 23.44
C ASN A 6 -8.65 -3.10 24.18
N GLY A 7 -8.09 -4.11 23.50
CA GLY A 7 -7.83 -5.44 24.06
C GLY A 7 -9.03 -6.38 24.12
N GLN A 8 -10.23 -5.95 23.71
CA GLN A 8 -11.45 -6.77 23.71
C GLN A 8 -11.76 -7.32 22.33
N PHE A 9 -12.07 -8.61 22.23
CA PHE A 9 -12.47 -9.25 20.97
C PHE A 9 -13.92 -8.91 20.62
N ILE A 10 -14.17 -8.69 19.33
CA ILE A 10 -15.48 -8.36 18.76
C ILE A 10 -15.76 -9.33 17.62
N LEU A 11 -16.91 -10.03 17.69
CA LEU A 11 -17.38 -10.90 16.61
C LEU A 11 -18.12 -10.07 15.57
N ASN A 12 -17.72 -10.25 14.29
CA ASN A 12 -18.31 -9.55 13.15
C ASN A 12 -18.37 -8.02 13.34
N PRO A 13 -17.22 -7.36 13.61
CA PRO A 13 -17.17 -5.92 13.81
C PRO A 13 -17.73 -5.17 12.58
N THR A 14 -18.41 -4.06 12.84
CA THR A 14 -18.87 -3.12 11.81
C THR A 14 -17.69 -2.45 11.10
N VAL A 15 -17.95 -1.77 9.97
CA VAL A 15 -16.93 -1.03 9.22
C VAL A 15 -16.24 0.05 10.10
N LYS A 16 -17.01 0.71 10.97
CA LYS A 16 -16.45 1.71 11.91
C LYS A 16 -15.54 1.07 12.96
N GLU A 17 -15.99 -0.03 13.56
CA GLU A 17 -15.20 -0.78 14.55
C GLU A 17 -13.93 -1.36 13.93
N MET A 18 -13.98 -1.79 12.65
CA MET A 18 -12.79 -2.26 11.93
C MET A 18 -11.72 -1.18 11.74
N ALA A 19 -12.11 0.08 11.63
CA ALA A 19 -11.16 1.19 11.52
C ALA A 19 -10.35 1.44 12.82
N GLU A 20 -10.89 1.03 13.97
CA GLU A 20 -10.25 1.16 15.29
C GLU A 20 -9.58 -0.15 15.74
N SER A 21 -9.78 -1.23 15.00
CA SER A 21 -9.32 -2.57 15.34
C SER A 21 -7.84 -2.78 14.99
N ASP A 22 -7.07 -3.32 15.94
CA ASP A 22 -5.68 -3.77 15.70
C ASP A 22 -5.60 -5.22 15.20
N LEU A 23 -6.75 -5.91 15.04
CA LEU A 23 -6.86 -7.28 14.57
C LEU A 23 -8.01 -7.41 13.58
N ASN A 24 -7.76 -8.06 12.45
CA ASN A 24 -8.75 -8.36 11.43
C ASN A 24 -8.57 -9.80 10.94
N ILE A 25 -9.15 -10.76 11.65
CA ILE A 25 -9.08 -12.18 11.31
C ILE A 25 -10.41 -12.67 10.76
N VAL A 26 -10.37 -13.34 9.62
CA VAL A 26 -11.45 -14.18 9.11
C VAL A 26 -11.06 -15.64 9.39
N PHE A 27 -11.96 -16.40 9.95
CA PHE A 27 -11.76 -17.82 10.18
C PHE A 27 -12.99 -18.62 9.76
N ALA A 28 -12.75 -19.86 9.37
CA ALA A 28 -13.79 -20.86 9.16
C ALA A 28 -13.60 -21.99 10.15
N ALA A 29 -14.70 -22.46 10.73
CA ALA A 29 -14.68 -23.58 11.68
C ALA A 29 -15.94 -24.44 11.52
N SER A 30 -15.80 -25.71 11.88
CA SER A 30 -16.92 -26.63 12.17
C SER A 30 -17.29 -26.55 13.64
N ALA A 31 -18.20 -27.44 14.09
CA ALA A 31 -18.52 -27.57 15.51
C ALA A 31 -17.27 -27.89 16.35
N ASP A 32 -16.37 -28.72 15.81
CA ASP A 32 -15.27 -29.33 16.57
C ASP A 32 -13.90 -28.79 16.21
N ALA A 33 -13.73 -28.19 15.01
CA ALA A 33 -12.40 -27.86 14.48
C ALA A 33 -12.34 -26.53 13.73
N LEU A 34 -11.19 -25.84 13.83
CA LEU A 34 -10.80 -24.80 12.89
C LEU A 34 -10.46 -25.43 11.54
N VAL A 35 -10.82 -24.75 10.46
CA VAL A 35 -10.62 -25.19 9.07
C VAL A 35 -9.68 -24.27 8.33
N MET A 36 -9.85 -22.94 8.49
CA MET A 36 -9.04 -21.93 7.84
C MET A 36 -8.96 -20.67 8.70
N VAL A 37 -7.82 -20.02 8.65
CA VAL A 37 -7.60 -18.70 9.27
C VAL A 37 -6.86 -17.82 8.27
N GLU A 38 -7.33 -16.59 8.10
CA GLU A 38 -6.64 -15.56 7.33
C GLU A 38 -6.86 -14.21 7.99
N GLY A 39 -5.80 -13.41 8.16
CA GLY A 39 -5.95 -12.10 8.76
C GLY A 39 -4.73 -11.21 8.70
N GLU A 40 -4.97 -9.98 9.11
CA GLU A 40 -3.97 -8.94 9.35
C GLU A 40 -4.03 -8.48 10.79
N ALA A 41 -2.91 -8.01 11.31
CA ALA A 41 -2.79 -7.50 12.67
C ALA A 41 -1.81 -6.32 12.70
N THR A 42 -1.93 -5.47 13.70
CA THR A 42 -1.01 -4.36 13.93
C THR A 42 -0.16 -4.68 15.15
N PHE A 43 0.92 -5.43 14.92
CA PHE A 43 1.90 -5.84 15.94
C PHE A 43 1.29 -6.59 17.14
N VAL A 44 0.32 -7.47 16.86
CA VAL A 44 -0.37 -8.23 17.90
C VAL A 44 0.47 -9.45 18.31
N PRO A 45 0.68 -9.70 19.61
CA PRO A 45 1.41 -10.88 20.08
C PRO A 45 0.74 -12.20 19.67
N GLU A 46 1.53 -13.24 19.45
CA GLU A 46 1.10 -14.56 18.99
C GLU A 46 0.04 -15.21 19.88
N ASP A 47 0.22 -15.12 21.20
CA ASP A 47 -0.73 -15.70 22.15
C ASP A 47 -2.11 -15.04 22.06
N VAL A 48 -2.17 -13.72 21.79
CA VAL A 48 -3.44 -12.99 21.61
C VAL A 48 -4.18 -13.48 20.35
N ILE A 49 -3.45 -13.82 19.28
CA ILE A 49 -4.08 -14.39 18.08
C ILE A 49 -4.71 -15.76 18.39
N ILE A 50 -3.99 -16.60 19.13
CA ILE A 50 -4.53 -17.92 19.56
C ILE A 50 -5.76 -17.73 20.42
N ASP A 51 -5.71 -16.85 21.40
CA ASP A 51 -6.84 -16.55 22.28
C ASP A 51 -8.05 -16.02 21.49
N ALA A 52 -7.82 -15.17 20.46
CA ALA A 52 -8.85 -14.70 19.55
C ALA A 52 -9.52 -15.86 18.78
N LEU A 53 -8.74 -16.82 18.29
CA LEU A 53 -9.26 -17.98 17.56
C LEU A 53 -10.06 -18.92 18.48
N GLU A 54 -9.56 -19.17 19.71
CA GLU A 54 -10.29 -19.96 20.70
C GLU A 54 -11.61 -19.30 21.11
N TRP A 55 -11.57 -17.99 21.38
CA TRP A 55 -12.75 -17.21 21.69
C TRP A 55 -13.73 -17.24 20.52
N GLY A 56 -13.28 -16.93 19.31
CA GLY A 56 -14.13 -16.90 18.11
C GLY A 56 -14.79 -18.26 17.83
N ARG A 57 -14.07 -19.37 18.00
CA ARG A 57 -14.62 -20.72 17.84
C ARG A 57 -15.78 -21.01 18.81
N LYS A 58 -15.71 -20.49 20.04
CA LYS A 58 -16.81 -20.59 21.01
C LYS A 58 -18.00 -19.72 20.60
N GLU A 59 -17.73 -18.49 20.19
CA GLU A 59 -18.76 -17.51 19.84
C GLU A 59 -19.56 -17.86 18.57
N ILE A 60 -18.99 -18.65 17.64
CA ILE A 60 -19.73 -19.05 16.42
C ILE A 60 -20.60 -20.30 16.60
N GLN A 61 -20.56 -20.99 17.73
CA GLN A 61 -21.37 -22.21 17.95
C GLN A 61 -22.87 -22.00 17.67
N PRO A 62 -23.52 -20.89 18.08
CA PRO A 62 -24.90 -20.62 17.73
C PRO A 62 -25.17 -20.57 16.23
N LEU A 63 -24.19 -20.10 15.42
CA LEU A 63 -24.30 -20.09 13.94
C LEU A 63 -24.22 -21.51 13.36
N VAL A 64 -23.38 -22.37 13.94
CA VAL A 64 -23.28 -23.79 13.56
C VAL A 64 -24.59 -24.51 13.88
N GLU A 65 -25.11 -24.34 15.09
CA GLU A 65 -26.38 -24.91 15.53
C GLU A 65 -27.56 -24.46 14.67
N ALA A 66 -27.61 -23.17 14.30
CA ALA A 66 -28.65 -22.64 13.41
C ALA A 66 -28.62 -23.30 12.03
N GLN A 67 -27.42 -23.60 11.49
CA GLN A 67 -27.27 -24.32 10.22
C GLN A 67 -27.73 -25.78 10.33
N VAL A 68 -27.43 -26.46 11.44
CA VAL A 68 -27.91 -27.83 11.72
C VAL A 68 -29.44 -27.83 11.76
N LYS A 69 -30.04 -26.91 12.53
CA LYS A 69 -31.48 -26.76 12.63
C LYS A 69 -32.16 -26.43 11.29
N LEU A 70 -31.51 -25.56 10.48
CA LEU A 70 -32.01 -25.26 9.15
C LEU A 70 -31.99 -26.51 8.24
N ARG A 71 -30.94 -27.33 8.33
CA ARG A 71 -30.85 -28.60 7.61
C ARG A 71 -31.97 -29.56 8.03
N GLU A 72 -32.32 -29.64 9.30
CA GLU A 72 -33.41 -30.47 9.78
C GLU A 72 -34.78 -29.99 9.27
N LEU A 73 -35.00 -28.68 9.20
CA LEU A 73 -36.26 -28.07 8.76
C LEU A 73 -36.45 -28.07 7.24
N ALA A 74 -35.43 -27.85 6.47
CA ALA A 74 -35.53 -27.61 5.01
C ALA A 74 -34.47 -28.35 4.19
N GLY A 75 -33.67 -29.20 4.81
CA GLY A 75 -32.61 -29.96 4.11
C GLY A 75 -33.20 -31.00 3.15
N LYS A 76 -32.49 -31.23 2.06
CA LYS A 76 -32.77 -32.32 1.12
C LYS A 76 -31.86 -33.50 1.37
N ALA A 77 -32.32 -34.70 1.03
CA ALA A 77 -31.46 -35.87 1.03
C ALA A 77 -30.23 -35.63 0.13
N LYS A 78 -29.08 -35.99 0.63
CA LYS A 78 -27.85 -35.90 -0.17
C LYS A 78 -27.90 -36.94 -1.29
N MET A 79 -27.32 -36.59 -2.43
CA MET A 79 -27.12 -37.52 -3.52
C MET A 79 -26.30 -38.73 -3.06
N ALA A 80 -26.74 -39.92 -3.46
CA ALA A 80 -25.99 -41.13 -3.17
C ALA A 80 -24.61 -41.07 -3.87
N PHE A 81 -23.59 -41.33 -3.14
CA PHE A 81 -22.20 -41.44 -3.63
C PHE A 81 -21.60 -42.75 -3.13
N THR A 82 -21.16 -43.56 -4.06
CA THR A 82 -20.42 -44.80 -3.75
C THR A 82 -18.94 -44.47 -3.97
N PRO A 83 -18.13 -44.43 -2.90
CA PRO A 83 -16.68 -44.26 -3.05
C PRO A 83 -16.11 -45.39 -3.93
N GLN A 84 -15.13 -45.07 -4.74
CA GLN A 84 -14.38 -46.11 -5.42
C GLN A 84 -13.55 -46.85 -4.35
N GLU A 85 -13.75 -48.15 -4.24
CA GLU A 85 -12.92 -48.99 -3.35
C GLU A 85 -11.51 -49.10 -3.92
N ASP A 86 -10.51 -48.92 -3.06
CA ASP A 86 -9.13 -49.14 -3.43
C ASP A 86 -8.90 -50.67 -3.61
N ASP A 87 -8.25 -51.01 -4.69
CA ASP A 87 -7.81 -52.39 -4.89
C ASP A 87 -6.62 -52.71 -3.95
N ALA A 88 -6.92 -53.35 -2.82
CA ALA A 88 -5.94 -53.66 -1.80
C ALA A 88 -4.83 -54.60 -2.33
N ALA A 89 -5.12 -55.48 -3.30
CA ALA A 89 -4.14 -56.36 -3.90
C ALA A 89 -3.20 -55.57 -4.83
N LEU A 90 -3.74 -54.66 -5.63
CA LEU A 90 -2.94 -53.76 -6.44
C LEU A 90 -2.07 -52.83 -5.58
N LEU A 91 -2.62 -52.26 -4.50
CA LEU A 91 -1.85 -51.45 -3.55
C LEU A 91 -0.65 -52.22 -2.96
N ALA A 92 -0.88 -53.43 -2.43
CA ALA A 92 0.17 -54.28 -1.88
C ALA A 92 1.23 -54.62 -2.94
N ARG A 93 0.82 -54.91 -4.17
CA ARG A 93 1.74 -55.18 -5.26
C ARG A 93 2.60 -53.97 -5.64
N ILE A 94 2.02 -52.80 -5.71
CA ILE A 94 2.78 -51.57 -5.98
C ILE A 94 3.69 -51.20 -4.80
N GLU A 95 3.29 -51.41 -3.54
CA GLU A 95 4.16 -51.24 -2.36
C GLU A 95 5.40 -52.15 -2.44
N GLU A 96 5.24 -53.43 -2.82
CA GLU A 96 6.34 -54.35 -3.03
C GLU A 96 7.30 -53.87 -4.14
N LEU A 97 6.74 -53.52 -5.30
CA LEU A 97 7.50 -53.00 -6.44
C LEU A 97 8.23 -51.69 -6.11
N ALA A 98 7.61 -50.79 -5.36
CA ALA A 98 8.17 -49.53 -4.93
C ALA A 98 9.37 -49.74 -3.99
N ALA A 99 9.25 -50.64 -3.05
CA ALA A 99 10.37 -51.03 -2.17
C ALA A 99 11.54 -51.61 -2.98
N GLY A 100 11.24 -52.53 -3.92
CA GLY A 100 12.25 -53.13 -4.80
C GLY A 100 12.92 -52.14 -5.76
N ALA A 101 12.18 -51.16 -6.24
CA ALA A 101 12.69 -50.11 -7.12
C ALA A 101 13.48 -48.99 -6.40
N GLY A 102 13.51 -49.00 -5.07
CA GLY A 102 14.30 -48.06 -4.26
C GLY A 102 13.61 -46.70 -4.03
N LEU A 103 12.27 -46.65 -3.89
CA LEU A 103 11.50 -45.44 -3.66
C LEU A 103 11.99 -44.66 -2.42
N GLU A 104 12.25 -45.34 -1.31
CA GLU A 104 12.74 -44.73 -0.08
C GLU A 104 14.08 -44.00 -0.30
N ALA A 105 15.02 -44.63 -1.02
CA ALA A 105 16.29 -44.01 -1.36
C ALA A 105 16.11 -42.77 -2.27
N ALA A 106 15.20 -42.84 -3.25
CA ALA A 106 14.87 -41.74 -4.11
C ALA A 106 14.27 -40.53 -3.34
N MET A 107 13.47 -40.80 -2.30
CA MET A 107 12.90 -39.79 -1.42
C MET A 107 13.90 -39.17 -0.42
N ARG A 108 15.11 -39.76 -0.28
CA ARG A 108 16.19 -39.22 0.55
C ARG A 108 17.14 -38.28 -0.20
N VAL A 109 16.95 -38.06 -1.50
CA VAL A 109 17.76 -37.13 -2.29
C VAL A 109 17.44 -35.71 -1.87
N PRO A 110 18.39 -34.91 -1.35
CA PRO A 110 18.11 -33.59 -0.77
C PRO A 110 17.70 -32.54 -1.83
N GLU A 111 18.37 -32.53 -2.98
CA GLU A 111 18.17 -31.56 -4.04
C GLU A 111 16.87 -31.85 -4.82
N LYS A 112 16.03 -30.83 -5.08
CA LYS A 112 14.69 -30.95 -5.63
C LYS A 112 14.63 -31.60 -7.01
N MET A 113 15.47 -31.16 -7.95
CA MET A 113 15.43 -31.69 -9.32
C MET A 113 15.97 -33.11 -9.39
N ALA A 114 17.10 -33.40 -8.71
CA ALA A 114 17.65 -34.74 -8.61
C ALA A 114 16.67 -35.71 -7.94
N ARG A 115 15.96 -35.28 -6.89
CA ARG A 115 14.88 -36.05 -6.25
C ARG A 115 13.73 -36.32 -7.21
N LYS A 116 13.29 -35.31 -7.98
CA LYS A 116 12.24 -35.45 -9.00
C LYS A 116 12.62 -36.47 -10.06
N ASP A 117 13.86 -36.42 -10.56
CA ASP A 117 14.37 -37.37 -11.56
C ASP A 117 14.50 -38.78 -10.99
N ALA A 118 15.00 -38.94 -9.76
CA ALA A 118 15.06 -40.24 -9.08
C ALA A 118 13.67 -40.86 -8.89
N ARG A 119 12.67 -40.07 -8.46
CA ARG A 119 11.26 -40.50 -8.34
C ARG A 119 10.67 -40.92 -9.68
N LYS A 120 10.95 -40.16 -10.74
CA LYS A 120 10.49 -40.48 -12.10
C LYS A 120 11.03 -41.82 -12.56
N LEU A 121 12.33 -42.08 -12.38
CA LEU A 121 12.95 -43.37 -12.71
C LEU A 121 12.33 -44.55 -11.92
N VAL A 122 12.05 -44.36 -10.64
CA VAL A 122 11.36 -45.36 -9.81
C VAL A 122 9.96 -45.62 -10.35
N LYS A 123 9.19 -44.57 -10.67
CA LYS A 123 7.85 -44.69 -11.25
C LYS A 123 7.87 -45.46 -12.58
N GLU A 124 8.82 -45.18 -13.46
CA GLU A 124 8.99 -45.87 -14.75
C GLU A 124 9.25 -47.34 -14.54
N LYS A 125 10.17 -47.74 -13.62
CA LYS A 125 10.44 -49.13 -13.27
C LYS A 125 9.21 -49.84 -12.72
N ILE A 126 8.41 -49.21 -11.88
CA ILE A 126 7.16 -49.78 -11.33
C ILE A 126 6.16 -50.02 -12.45
N VAL A 127 5.98 -49.06 -13.35
CA VAL A 127 5.05 -49.18 -14.49
C VAL A 127 5.49 -50.31 -15.44
N GLU A 128 6.80 -50.42 -15.72
CA GLU A 128 7.34 -51.51 -16.55
C GLU A 128 7.13 -52.88 -15.88
N ALA A 129 7.42 -53.00 -14.58
CA ALA A 129 7.20 -54.23 -13.83
C ALA A 129 5.72 -54.63 -13.77
N LEU A 130 4.81 -53.64 -13.61
CA LEU A 130 3.39 -53.90 -13.58
C LEU A 130 2.84 -54.31 -14.96
N LYS A 131 3.35 -53.74 -16.07
CA LYS A 131 3.04 -54.16 -17.43
C LYS A 131 3.46 -55.60 -17.73
N ALA A 132 4.50 -56.09 -17.07
CA ALA A 132 4.96 -57.49 -17.17
C ALA A 132 4.21 -58.44 -16.20
N ASP A 133 3.38 -57.92 -15.31
CA ASP A 133 2.62 -58.70 -14.33
C ASP A 133 1.43 -59.39 -15.01
N PRO A 134 1.27 -60.74 -14.81
CA PRO A 134 0.20 -61.50 -15.43
C PRO A 134 -1.23 -61.03 -15.07
N THR A 135 -1.37 -60.40 -13.89
CA THR A 135 -2.67 -59.98 -13.35
C THR A 135 -3.05 -58.56 -13.81
N TYR A 136 -2.07 -57.65 -13.89
CA TYR A 136 -2.30 -56.23 -14.07
C TYR A 136 -1.77 -55.66 -15.38
N GLY A 137 -1.01 -56.46 -16.18
CA GLY A 137 -0.30 -55.93 -17.35
C GLY A 137 -1.21 -55.41 -18.46
N GLU A 138 -2.42 -55.96 -18.58
CA GLU A 138 -3.46 -55.52 -19.55
C GLU A 138 -4.53 -54.62 -18.91
N ASP A 139 -4.47 -54.34 -17.61
CA ASP A 139 -5.46 -53.50 -16.92
C ASP A 139 -5.06 -52.02 -16.99
N GLU A 140 -5.65 -51.31 -17.97
CA GLU A 140 -5.43 -49.86 -18.16
C GLU A 140 -5.79 -49.02 -16.92
N LYS A 141 -6.79 -49.46 -16.14
CA LYS A 141 -7.19 -48.75 -14.91
C LYS A 141 -6.11 -48.91 -13.82
N ALA A 142 -5.60 -50.10 -13.65
CA ALA A 142 -4.47 -50.35 -12.73
C ALA A 142 -3.24 -49.54 -13.14
N LEU A 143 -2.86 -49.56 -14.42
CA LEU A 143 -1.73 -48.78 -14.93
C LEU A 143 -1.90 -47.26 -14.76
N SER A 144 -3.10 -46.74 -14.95
CA SER A 144 -3.38 -45.32 -14.77
C SER A 144 -3.33 -44.86 -13.31
N SER A 145 -3.70 -45.75 -12.35
CA SER A 145 -3.70 -45.45 -10.90
C SER A 145 -2.32 -45.51 -10.23
N VAL A 146 -1.30 -46.05 -10.91
CA VAL A 146 0.08 -46.20 -10.35
C VAL A 146 0.61 -44.87 -9.78
N GLY A 147 0.35 -43.76 -10.47
CA GLY A 147 0.80 -42.41 -10.03
C GLY A 147 0.24 -42.00 -8.68
N ASP A 148 -1.05 -42.20 -8.48
CA ASP A 148 -1.75 -41.84 -7.26
C ASP A 148 -1.37 -42.74 -6.11
N ILE A 149 -1.23 -44.08 -6.37
CA ILE A 149 -0.81 -45.05 -5.37
C ILE A 149 0.64 -44.77 -4.92
N ILE A 150 1.57 -44.50 -5.85
CA ILE A 150 2.94 -44.09 -5.49
C ILE A 150 2.90 -42.83 -4.63
N GLY A 151 2.09 -41.80 -4.96
CA GLY A 151 1.95 -40.59 -4.16
C GLY A 151 1.51 -40.89 -2.71
N HIS A 152 0.58 -41.84 -2.52
CA HIS A 152 0.19 -42.28 -1.18
C HIS A 152 1.33 -43.00 -0.43
N ILE A 153 2.12 -43.84 -1.12
CA ILE A 153 3.29 -44.52 -0.52
C ILE A 153 4.37 -43.48 -0.14
N GLU A 154 4.68 -42.54 -1.03
CA GLU A 154 5.59 -41.43 -0.76
C GLU A 154 5.18 -40.65 0.48
N LYS A 155 3.89 -40.30 0.59
CA LYS A 155 3.32 -39.62 1.76
C LYS A 155 3.60 -40.43 3.04
N LYS A 156 3.32 -41.72 3.05
CA LYS A 156 3.57 -42.59 4.22
C LYS A 156 5.07 -42.64 4.59
N VAL A 157 5.96 -42.82 3.60
CA VAL A 157 7.41 -42.91 3.80
C VAL A 157 7.97 -41.62 4.40
N VAL A 158 7.62 -40.46 3.83
CA VAL A 158 8.12 -39.16 4.30
C VAL A 158 7.60 -38.83 5.69
N ARG A 159 6.28 -39.01 5.94
CA ARG A 159 5.66 -38.73 7.22
C ARG A 159 6.25 -39.61 8.34
N LYS A 160 6.42 -40.92 8.07
CA LYS A 160 7.05 -41.85 9.01
C LYS A 160 8.48 -41.42 9.34
N ARG A 161 9.28 -41.07 8.33
CA ARG A 161 10.68 -40.64 8.53
C ARG A 161 10.74 -39.37 9.41
N ILE A 162 9.88 -38.38 9.14
CA ILE A 162 9.85 -37.13 9.93
C ILE A 162 9.46 -37.43 11.38
N LEU A 163 8.46 -38.30 11.61
CA LEU A 163 8.00 -38.64 12.96
C LEU A 163 9.00 -39.50 13.74
N ASP A 164 9.64 -40.45 13.10
CA ASP A 164 10.53 -41.42 13.76
C ASP A 164 11.96 -40.88 13.89
N GLU A 165 12.50 -40.27 12.84
CA GLU A 165 13.89 -39.85 12.75
C GLU A 165 14.09 -38.34 13.01
N GLY A 166 13.02 -37.52 12.99
CA GLY A 166 13.11 -36.05 13.04
C GLY A 166 13.83 -35.45 11.84
N THR A 167 14.05 -36.21 10.75
CA THR A 167 14.80 -35.80 9.57
C THR A 167 13.87 -35.51 8.41
N ARG A 168 14.00 -34.35 7.82
CA ARG A 168 13.15 -33.83 6.73
C ARG A 168 13.61 -34.30 5.35
N ILE A 169 12.84 -33.95 4.32
CA ILE A 169 13.12 -34.37 2.93
C ILE A 169 14.51 -33.92 2.46
N ASP A 170 14.93 -32.71 2.82
CA ASP A 170 16.22 -32.12 2.47
C ASP A 170 17.34 -32.40 3.50
N GLY A 171 17.07 -33.23 4.50
CA GLY A 171 18.03 -33.60 5.55
C GLY A 171 18.08 -32.65 6.75
N ARG A 172 17.36 -31.52 6.74
CA ARG A 172 17.27 -30.65 7.91
C ARG A 172 16.54 -31.29 9.07
N ASP A 173 16.72 -30.75 10.26
CA ASP A 173 15.87 -30.99 11.42
C ASP A 173 14.53 -30.26 11.29
N THR A 174 13.68 -30.34 12.30
CA THR A 174 12.32 -29.77 12.29
C THR A 174 12.27 -28.26 12.51
N LYS A 175 13.37 -27.62 12.93
CA LYS A 175 13.44 -26.21 13.33
C LYS A 175 14.30 -25.33 12.44
N THR A 176 15.27 -25.91 11.75
CA THR A 176 16.24 -25.15 10.95
C THR A 176 15.59 -24.48 9.75
N VAL A 177 15.78 -23.17 9.62
CA VAL A 177 15.45 -22.37 8.43
C VAL A 177 16.51 -22.65 7.36
N ARG A 178 16.10 -22.69 6.08
CA ARG A 178 17.04 -22.82 4.95
C ARG A 178 18.04 -21.66 4.93
N PRO A 179 19.25 -21.85 4.34
CA PRO A 179 20.21 -20.76 4.16
C PRO A 179 19.59 -19.56 3.48
N ILE A 180 19.92 -18.36 3.96
CA ILE A 180 19.39 -17.09 3.45
C ILE A 180 20.53 -16.30 2.83
N GLU A 181 20.31 -15.80 1.61
CA GLU A 181 21.19 -14.86 0.90
C GLU A 181 20.40 -13.64 0.49
N ILE A 182 20.97 -12.44 0.69
CA ILE A 182 20.29 -11.18 0.46
C ILE A 182 21.21 -10.22 -0.28
N GLN A 183 20.68 -9.60 -1.34
CA GLN A 183 21.37 -8.57 -2.12
C GLN A 183 20.47 -7.35 -2.26
N PRO A 184 20.60 -6.33 -1.37
CA PRO A 184 19.88 -5.08 -1.51
C PRO A 184 20.50 -4.21 -2.62
N GLY A 185 19.70 -3.35 -3.27
CA GLY A 185 20.17 -2.43 -4.29
C GLY A 185 20.63 -3.08 -5.60
N ILE A 186 20.17 -4.31 -5.89
CA ILE A 186 20.62 -5.08 -7.07
C ILE A 186 20.27 -4.39 -8.41
N LEU A 187 19.19 -3.60 -8.46
CA LEU A 187 18.77 -2.86 -9.64
C LEU A 187 19.18 -1.39 -9.51
N PRO A 188 20.19 -0.91 -10.26
CA PRO A 188 20.83 0.39 -10.01
C PRO A 188 19.95 1.61 -10.33
N ARG A 189 18.84 1.45 -11.06
CA ARG A 189 17.92 2.54 -11.43
C ARG A 189 16.56 2.45 -10.78
N ALA A 190 16.26 1.37 -10.03
CA ALA A 190 15.06 1.28 -9.23
C ALA A 190 15.12 2.27 -8.04
N HIS A 191 13.97 2.62 -7.48
CA HIS A 191 13.94 3.45 -6.27
C HIS A 191 14.43 2.65 -5.06
N GLY A 192 14.08 1.35 -5.00
CA GLY A 192 14.66 0.37 -4.09
C GLY A 192 14.49 -1.03 -4.67
N SER A 193 15.40 -1.94 -4.37
CA SER A 193 15.34 -3.32 -4.84
C SER A 193 16.07 -4.26 -3.89
N ALA A 194 15.61 -5.50 -3.83
CA ALA A 194 16.29 -6.56 -3.09
C ALA A 194 16.07 -7.91 -3.78
N LEU A 195 17.11 -8.70 -3.86
CA LEU A 195 17.04 -10.12 -4.17
C LEU A 195 17.13 -10.89 -2.86
N PHE A 196 16.07 -11.60 -2.53
CA PHE A 196 16.00 -12.45 -1.35
C PHE A 196 15.94 -13.90 -1.77
N THR A 197 16.89 -14.68 -1.29
CA THR A 197 17.00 -16.12 -1.56
C THR A 197 16.95 -16.89 -0.25
N ARG A 198 16.13 -17.93 -0.18
CA ARG A 198 16.02 -18.85 0.95
C ARG A 198 16.05 -20.28 0.42
N GLY A 199 17.22 -20.92 0.46
CA GLY A 199 17.46 -22.17 -0.22
C GLY A 199 17.10 -22.06 -1.71
N GLU A 200 16.22 -22.92 -2.20
CA GLU A 200 15.71 -22.95 -3.59
C GLU A 200 14.44 -22.10 -3.78
N THR A 201 14.32 -20.99 -3.06
CA THR A 201 13.22 -20.03 -3.23
C THR A 201 13.79 -18.63 -3.32
N GLN A 202 13.60 -17.96 -4.46
CA GLN A 202 14.17 -16.65 -4.77
C GLN A 202 13.09 -15.68 -5.22
N SER A 203 13.11 -14.48 -4.64
CA SER A 203 12.20 -13.36 -4.99
C SER A 203 13.00 -12.09 -5.24
N LEU A 204 12.80 -11.48 -6.40
CA LEU A 204 13.29 -10.14 -6.73
C LEU A 204 12.16 -9.14 -6.42
N CYS A 205 12.38 -8.31 -5.41
CA CYS A 205 11.43 -7.29 -5.01
C CYS A 205 11.91 -5.90 -5.40
N VAL A 206 11.00 -5.10 -5.95
CA VAL A 206 11.28 -3.75 -6.46
C VAL A 206 10.27 -2.77 -5.90
N THR A 207 10.76 -1.75 -5.23
CA THR A 207 9.95 -0.63 -4.71
C THR A 207 9.99 0.55 -5.67
N THR A 208 8.81 1.11 -5.96
CA THR A 208 8.63 2.34 -6.71
C THR A 208 7.83 3.32 -5.87
N LEU A 209 8.31 4.56 -5.79
CA LEU A 209 7.64 5.67 -5.13
C LEU A 209 6.99 6.56 -6.20
N GLY A 210 5.76 6.96 -5.97
CA GLY A 210 4.99 7.81 -6.85
C GLY A 210 4.34 8.96 -6.11
N SER A 211 3.63 9.83 -6.82
CA SER A 211 2.83 10.92 -6.27
C SER A 211 1.45 10.42 -5.84
N SER A 212 0.64 11.28 -5.23
CA SER A 212 -0.76 11.02 -4.88
C SER A 212 -1.63 10.69 -6.11
N THR A 213 -1.25 11.15 -7.32
CA THR A 213 -1.96 10.82 -8.57
C THR A 213 -1.81 9.36 -8.96
N ASP A 214 -0.81 8.66 -8.42
CA ASP A 214 -0.53 7.24 -8.65
C ASP A 214 -1.29 6.32 -7.67
N ASN A 215 -2.04 6.90 -6.73
CA ASN A 215 -2.88 6.15 -5.80
C ASN A 215 -3.89 5.28 -6.53
N GLN A 216 -4.06 4.05 -6.06
CA GLN A 216 -5.10 3.17 -6.59
C GLN A 216 -6.46 3.53 -5.97
N ARG A 217 -7.38 4.00 -6.80
CA ARG A 217 -8.78 4.22 -6.41
C ARG A 217 -9.59 2.97 -6.69
N MET A 218 -10.34 2.54 -5.69
CA MET A 218 -11.22 1.36 -5.78
C MET A 218 -12.62 1.77 -5.36
N ASP A 219 -13.59 1.53 -6.24
CA ASP A 219 -15.01 1.60 -5.92
C ASP A 219 -15.41 0.28 -5.22
N SER A 220 -15.92 0.37 -4.00
CA SER A 220 -16.32 -0.78 -3.20
C SER A 220 -17.74 -0.63 -2.66
N LEU A 221 -18.36 -1.74 -2.23
CA LEU A 221 -19.70 -1.73 -1.64
C LEU A 221 -19.81 -0.86 -0.36
N THR A 222 -18.68 -0.60 0.29
CA THR A 222 -18.60 0.22 1.52
C THR A 222 -18.16 1.66 1.27
N GLY A 223 -18.04 2.07 0.00
CA GLY A 223 -17.58 3.39 -0.46
C GLY A 223 -16.24 3.33 -1.19
N ASP A 224 -15.81 4.48 -1.67
CA ASP A 224 -14.55 4.62 -2.39
C ASP A 224 -13.37 4.44 -1.42
N VAL A 225 -12.42 3.61 -1.81
CA VAL A 225 -11.18 3.37 -1.06
C VAL A 225 -9.99 3.79 -1.91
N THR A 226 -9.11 4.59 -1.31
CA THR A 226 -7.84 4.97 -1.93
C THR A 226 -6.70 4.21 -1.25
N LYS A 227 -5.93 3.45 -2.05
CA LYS A 227 -4.73 2.77 -1.59
C LYS A 227 -3.49 3.58 -1.93
N THR A 228 -2.69 3.89 -0.92
CA THR A 228 -1.37 4.53 -1.03
C THR A 228 -0.24 3.52 -1.05
N PHE A 229 -0.49 2.29 -0.59
CA PHE A 229 0.43 1.16 -0.63
C PHE A 229 -0.16 0.01 -1.43
N MET A 230 0.63 -0.57 -2.33
CA MET A 230 0.26 -1.69 -3.18
C MET A 230 1.40 -2.69 -3.25
N LEU A 231 1.07 -3.99 -3.21
CA LEU A 231 2.03 -5.05 -3.49
C LEU A 231 1.49 -5.95 -4.59
N HIS A 232 2.25 -6.09 -5.68
CA HIS A 232 1.97 -6.98 -6.78
C HIS A 232 2.93 -8.16 -6.76
N TYR A 233 2.37 -9.36 -6.74
CA TYR A 233 3.10 -10.61 -6.67
C TYR A 233 2.94 -11.37 -7.98
N ASN A 234 4.06 -11.76 -8.57
CA ASN A 234 4.12 -12.52 -9.81
C ASN A 234 4.79 -13.88 -9.58
N PHE A 235 4.15 -14.92 -10.10
CA PHE A 235 4.63 -16.30 -10.02
C PHE A 235 4.67 -16.93 -11.41
N PRO A 236 5.67 -16.58 -12.23
CA PRO A 236 5.78 -17.10 -13.58
C PRO A 236 6.05 -18.61 -13.57
N PRO A 237 5.56 -19.37 -14.56
CA PRO A 237 5.68 -20.82 -14.59
C PRO A 237 7.12 -21.34 -14.52
N PHE A 238 8.09 -20.58 -15.04
CA PHE A 238 9.49 -20.96 -15.00
C PHE A 238 10.05 -21.08 -13.58
N SER A 239 9.46 -20.37 -12.59
CA SER A 239 9.89 -20.41 -11.18
C SER A 239 9.80 -21.81 -10.56
N VAL A 240 9.02 -22.70 -11.15
CA VAL A 240 8.89 -24.12 -10.76
C VAL A 240 9.30 -25.07 -11.91
N GLY A 241 9.98 -24.55 -12.93
CA GLY A 241 10.45 -25.34 -14.08
C GLY A 241 9.33 -25.79 -15.02
N GLU A 242 8.23 -25.03 -15.10
CA GLU A 242 7.10 -25.33 -15.97
C GLU A 242 7.04 -24.41 -17.19
N VAL A 243 6.48 -24.93 -18.30
CA VAL A 243 6.17 -24.17 -19.50
C VAL A 243 4.65 -24.07 -19.63
N LYS A 244 4.10 -22.91 -19.27
CA LYS A 244 2.66 -22.61 -19.32
C LYS A 244 2.44 -21.18 -19.78
N PRO A 245 1.24 -20.83 -20.34
CA PRO A 245 0.90 -19.44 -20.60
C PRO A 245 0.95 -18.61 -19.33
N VAL A 246 1.53 -17.41 -19.42
CA VAL A 246 1.57 -16.45 -18.30
C VAL A 246 0.16 -15.88 -18.12
N ARG A 247 -0.49 -16.22 -17.02
CA ARG A 247 -1.81 -15.73 -16.63
C ARG A 247 -1.83 -15.56 -15.13
N VAL A 248 -2.38 -14.44 -14.68
CA VAL A 248 -2.59 -14.19 -13.24
C VAL A 248 -3.59 -15.21 -12.69
N SER A 249 -3.18 -15.95 -11.69
CA SER A 249 -4.00 -16.96 -11.01
C SER A 249 -4.62 -16.41 -9.73
N ARG A 250 -5.68 -17.05 -9.22
CA ARG A 250 -6.24 -16.74 -7.89
C ARG A 250 -5.21 -16.92 -6.78
N ARG A 251 -4.27 -17.86 -6.94
CA ARG A 251 -3.17 -18.11 -6.00
C ARG A 251 -2.24 -16.90 -5.93
N GLU A 252 -1.87 -16.31 -7.07
CA GLU A 252 -1.03 -15.12 -7.12
C GLU A 252 -1.71 -13.92 -6.44
N ILE A 253 -3.01 -13.72 -6.69
CA ILE A 253 -3.79 -12.65 -6.03
C ILE A 253 -3.79 -12.86 -4.51
N GLY A 254 -4.04 -14.07 -4.02
CA GLY A 254 -4.05 -14.40 -2.60
C GLY A 254 -2.68 -14.22 -1.93
N HIS A 255 -1.60 -14.68 -2.57
CA HIS A 255 -0.23 -14.51 -2.08
C HIS A 255 0.19 -13.03 -2.05
N GLY A 256 -0.18 -12.26 -3.08
CA GLY A 256 0.05 -10.81 -3.11
C GLY A 256 -0.70 -10.08 -2.00
N ALA A 257 -1.97 -10.42 -1.79
CA ALA A 257 -2.78 -9.86 -0.71
C ALA A 257 -2.21 -10.16 0.68
N LEU A 258 -1.70 -11.38 0.90
CA LEU A 258 -1.04 -11.75 2.16
C LEU A 258 0.23 -10.93 2.39
N ALA A 259 1.07 -10.78 1.37
CA ALA A 259 2.30 -9.99 1.48
C ALA A 259 2.00 -8.47 1.64
N GLU A 260 0.96 -7.95 0.99
CA GLU A 260 0.48 -6.57 1.17
C GLU A 260 0.03 -6.34 2.62
N LYS A 261 -0.82 -7.23 3.16
CA LYS A 261 -1.28 -7.17 4.56
C LYS A 261 -0.12 -7.22 5.55
N ALA A 262 0.89 -8.06 5.26
CA ALA A 262 2.06 -8.21 6.13
C ALA A 262 2.90 -6.93 6.23
N LEU A 263 3.05 -6.19 5.13
CA LEU A 263 3.91 -5.00 5.06
C LEU A 263 3.17 -3.68 5.32
N LYS A 264 1.85 -3.64 5.10
CA LYS A 264 1.05 -2.42 5.25
C LYS A 264 1.21 -1.73 6.62
N PRO A 265 1.21 -2.44 7.77
CA PRO A 265 1.30 -1.81 9.08
C PRO A 265 2.60 -1.07 9.36
N ILE A 266 3.70 -1.39 8.65
CA ILE A 266 5.00 -0.75 8.84
C ILE A 266 5.21 0.47 7.94
N ILE A 267 4.33 0.70 6.95
CA ILE A 267 4.42 1.85 6.05
C ILE A 267 3.89 3.08 6.78
N PRO A 268 4.61 4.20 6.81
CA PRO A 268 4.09 5.43 7.40
C PRO A 268 2.82 5.88 6.70
N ALA A 269 1.83 6.32 7.47
CA ALA A 269 0.55 6.81 6.96
C ALA A 269 0.48 8.34 7.02
N GLY A 270 -0.30 8.93 6.10
CA GLY A 270 -0.59 10.37 6.08
C GLY A 270 0.62 11.24 5.73
N ASP A 271 0.67 12.43 6.36
CA ASP A 271 1.66 13.48 6.03
C ASP A 271 3.11 13.11 6.33
N GLY A 272 3.35 12.05 7.12
CA GLY A 272 4.71 11.60 7.46
C GLY A 272 5.50 11.03 6.27
N PHE A 273 4.81 10.52 5.24
CA PHE A 273 5.42 10.00 4.02
C PHE A 273 4.43 10.10 2.85
N PRO A 274 4.37 11.21 2.12
CA PRO A 274 3.30 11.54 1.18
C PRO A 274 3.39 10.80 -0.17
N PHE A 275 4.18 9.75 -0.25
CA PHE A 275 4.35 8.98 -1.48
C PHE A 275 3.34 7.84 -1.59
N THR A 276 2.92 7.57 -2.82
CA THR A 276 2.35 6.28 -3.19
C THR A 276 3.47 5.27 -3.30
N VAL A 277 3.34 4.15 -2.60
CA VAL A 277 4.36 3.09 -2.56
C VAL A 277 3.84 1.86 -3.30
N ARG A 278 4.59 1.39 -4.30
CA ARG A 278 4.32 0.16 -5.01
C ARG A 278 5.49 -0.80 -4.90
N VAL A 279 5.25 -1.99 -4.37
CA VAL A 279 6.20 -3.10 -4.38
C VAL A 279 5.78 -4.11 -5.45
N VAL A 280 6.71 -4.55 -6.28
CA VAL A 280 6.53 -5.68 -7.20
C VAL A 280 7.47 -6.79 -6.77
N ALA A 281 6.92 -7.98 -6.49
CA ALA A 281 7.66 -9.16 -6.11
C ALA A 281 7.61 -10.19 -7.24
N GLU A 282 8.75 -10.41 -7.90
CA GLU A 282 8.94 -11.40 -8.96
C GLU A 282 9.54 -12.68 -8.36
N THR A 283 8.80 -13.77 -8.42
CA THR A 283 9.31 -15.08 -7.99
C THR A 283 10.16 -15.69 -9.08
N LEU A 284 11.47 -15.75 -8.87
CA LEU A 284 12.42 -16.30 -9.85
C LEU A 284 12.57 -17.82 -9.72
N GLU A 285 12.51 -18.34 -8.49
CA GLU A 285 12.54 -19.76 -8.18
C GLU A 285 11.68 -20.05 -6.96
N SER A 286 11.06 -21.24 -6.89
CA SER A 286 10.22 -21.61 -5.76
C SER A 286 10.30 -23.10 -5.39
N ASN A 287 10.65 -23.34 -4.12
CA ASN A 287 10.50 -24.61 -3.43
C ASN A 287 9.90 -24.41 -2.03
N GLY A 288 8.64 -23.94 -2.00
CA GLY A 288 7.88 -23.68 -0.77
C GLY A 288 7.93 -22.21 -0.32
N SER A 289 6.75 -21.70 -0.01
CA SER A 289 6.46 -20.37 0.55
C SER A 289 7.15 -19.18 -0.11
N SER A 290 6.96 -19.03 -1.40
CA SER A 290 7.40 -17.82 -2.16
C SER A 290 6.73 -16.53 -1.68
N SER A 291 5.50 -16.60 -1.12
CA SER A 291 4.83 -15.42 -0.53
C SER A 291 5.60 -14.87 0.67
N MET A 292 6.20 -15.74 1.51
CA MET A 292 7.02 -15.28 2.64
C MET A 292 8.38 -14.76 2.19
N ALA A 293 8.93 -15.28 1.09
CA ALA A 293 10.09 -14.66 0.44
C ALA A 293 9.76 -13.27 -0.12
N ALA A 294 8.55 -13.08 -0.68
CA ALA A 294 8.07 -11.78 -1.13
C ALA A 294 7.86 -10.78 0.02
N VAL A 295 7.43 -11.24 1.21
CA VAL A 295 7.37 -10.41 2.42
C VAL A 295 8.76 -9.92 2.82
N CYS A 296 9.73 -10.83 2.95
CA CYS A 296 11.10 -10.48 3.34
C CYS A 296 11.77 -9.58 2.30
N GLY A 297 11.71 -9.97 1.01
CA GLY A 297 12.28 -9.17 -0.09
C GLY A 297 11.58 -7.83 -0.28
N GLY A 298 10.25 -7.77 -0.10
CA GLY A 298 9.47 -6.54 -0.13
C GLY A 298 9.89 -5.58 0.99
N CYS A 299 10.02 -6.06 2.22
CA CYS A 299 10.54 -5.28 3.35
C CYS A 299 11.94 -4.73 3.05
N LEU A 300 12.86 -5.56 2.56
CA LEU A 300 14.22 -5.16 2.19
C LEU A 300 14.24 -4.12 1.08
N SER A 301 13.37 -4.25 0.06
CA SER A 301 13.28 -3.28 -1.04
C SER A 301 12.71 -1.92 -0.58
N LEU A 302 11.81 -1.91 0.41
CA LEU A 302 11.33 -0.69 1.06
C LEU A 302 12.45 0.01 1.83
N MET A 303 13.25 -0.76 2.59
CA MET A 303 14.41 -0.23 3.31
C MET A 303 15.46 0.34 2.35
N ASP A 304 15.73 -0.35 1.23
CA ASP A 304 16.67 0.11 0.20
C ASP A 304 16.16 1.37 -0.52
N ALA A 305 14.85 1.55 -0.65
CA ALA A 305 14.24 2.76 -1.20
C ALA A 305 14.31 3.98 -0.25
N GLY A 306 14.65 3.78 1.02
CA GLY A 306 14.62 4.82 2.04
C GLY A 306 13.22 5.10 2.61
N VAL A 307 12.26 4.18 2.42
CA VAL A 307 10.93 4.29 3.06
C VAL A 307 11.11 4.15 4.57
N PRO A 308 10.71 5.14 5.39
CA PRO A 308 10.93 5.12 6.83
C PRO A 308 9.92 4.18 7.53
N ILE A 309 10.07 2.87 7.27
CA ILE A 309 9.26 1.84 7.93
C ILE A 309 9.50 1.85 9.43
N SER A 310 8.45 1.52 10.21
CA SER A 310 8.55 1.50 11.68
C SER A 310 9.50 0.42 12.18
N ASP A 311 9.36 -0.80 11.64
CA ASP A 311 10.16 -1.98 11.99
C ASP A 311 10.26 -2.94 10.81
N PRO A 312 11.36 -3.72 10.69
CA PRO A 312 11.46 -4.76 9.69
C PRO A 312 10.45 -5.89 9.92
N VAL A 313 9.92 -6.44 8.83
CA VAL A 313 9.01 -7.58 8.83
C VAL A 313 9.65 -8.75 8.12
N ALA A 314 9.60 -9.92 8.75
CA ALA A 314 9.93 -11.20 8.12
C ALA A 314 8.74 -12.16 8.14
N GLY A 315 8.73 -13.11 7.21
CA GLY A 315 7.70 -14.13 7.11
C GLY A 315 8.27 -15.54 7.00
N VAL A 316 7.57 -16.51 7.58
CA VAL A 316 7.92 -17.93 7.56
C VAL A 316 6.67 -18.78 7.34
N ALA A 317 6.84 -19.94 6.69
CA ALA A 317 5.80 -20.96 6.56
C ALA A 317 6.14 -22.16 7.46
N MET A 318 5.17 -22.55 8.26
CA MET A 318 5.21 -23.69 9.17
C MET A 318 4.37 -24.82 8.61
N GLY A 319 4.75 -26.04 8.90
CA GLY A 319 3.99 -27.24 8.56
C GLY A 319 3.70 -28.10 9.79
N LEU A 320 2.83 -29.06 9.59
CA LEU A 320 2.47 -30.05 10.61
C LEU A 320 2.43 -31.45 10.01
N ILE A 321 3.01 -32.40 10.72
CA ILE A 321 2.80 -33.83 10.49
C ILE A 321 2.19 -34.40 11.76
N LYS A 322 1.00 -35.03 11.65
CA LYS A 322 0.28 -35.60 12.78
C LYS A 322 -0.23 -37.00 12.43
N GLU A 323 0.10 -37.99 13.28
CA GLU A 323 -0.40 -39.37 13.20
C GLU A 323 -0.90 -39.77 14.60
N GLY A 324 -2.20 -39.95 14.74
CA GLY A 324 -2.81 -40.17 16.04
C GLY A 324 -2.54 -39.02 17.00
N ASP A 325 -1.93 -39.27 18.13
CA ASP A 325 -1.54 -38.28 19.12
C ASP A 325 -0.13 -37.72 18.91
N ASN A 326 0.69 -38.35 18.04
CA ASN A 326 2.03 -37.87 17.74
C ASN A 326 1.97 -36.75 16.71
N PHE A 327 2.69 -35.67 16.99
CA PHE A 327 2.79 -34.56 16.03
C PHE A 327 4.15 -33.88 16.07
N ILE A 328 4.55 -33.38 14.92
CA ILE A 328 5.77 -32.58 14.72
C ILE A 328 5.41 -31.33 13.92
N VAL A 329 5.85 -30.17 14.41
CA VAL A 329 5.80 -28.89 13.70
C VAL A 329 7.09 -28.71 12.92
N LEU A 330 6.98 -28.31 11.65
CA LEU A 330 8.09 -28.05 10.75
C LEU A 330 8.23 -26.55 10.48
N THR A 331 9.45 -26.05 10.61
CA THR A 331 9.78 -24.64 10.29
C THR A 331 10.26 -24.52 8.86
N ASP A 332 9.81 -23.49 8.14
CA ASP A 332 10.24 -23.17 6.77
C ASP A 332 10.09 -24.37 5.83
N ILE A 333 8.83 -24.75 5.58
CA ILE A 333 8.48 -25.95 4.80
C ILE A 333 8.83 -25.82 3.32
N LEU A 334 9.19 -26.95 2.73
CA LEU A 334 9.34 -27.14 1.29
C LEU A 334 7.97 -27.33 0.62
N GLY A 335 7.92 -27.18 -0.71
CA GLY A 335 6.70 -27.45 -1.48
C GLY A 335 6.18 -28.89 -1.35
N ASP A 336 7.08 -29.88 -1.31
CA ASP A 336 6.72 -31.29 -1.07
C ASP A 336 6.15 -31.48 0.35
N GLU A 337 6.69 -30.79 1.35
CA GLU A 337 6.21 -30.86 2.74
C GLU A 337 4.86 -30.18 2.95
N ASP A 338 4.57 -29.10 2.20
CA ASP A 338 3.22 -28.53 2.14
C ASP A 338 2.22 -29.55 1.55
N ALA A 339 2.57 -30.18 0.43
CA ALA A 339 1.68 -31.15 -0.23
C ALA A 339 1.41 -32.39 0.63
N LEU A 340 2.42 -32.90 1.35
CA LEU A 340 2.36 -34.12 2.15
C LEU A 340 1.91 -33.87 3.60
N GLY A 341 1.97 -32.63 4.06
CA GLY A 341 1.65 -32.21 5.43
C GLY A 341 0.15 -32.01 5.71
N ASP A 342 -0.15 -31.75 6.96
CA ASP A 342 -1.51 -31.61 7.51
C ASP A 342 -1.91 -30.16 7.74
N MET A 343 -0.96 -29.21 7.67
CA MET A 343 -1.17 -27.78 7.84
C MET A 343 -0.13 -27.01 7.02
N ASP A 344 -0.56 -25.95 6.36
CA ASP A 344 0.28 -24.87 5.83
C ASP A 344 -0.06 -23.59 6.62
N PHE A 345 0.88 -23.14 7.44
CA PHE A 345 0.68 -22.00 8.31
C PHE A 345 1.73 -20.93 8.05
N LYS A 346 1.31 -19.83 7.44
CA LYS A 346 2.16 -18.68 7.12
C LYS A 346 1.93 -17.59 8.15
N ILE A 347 3.03 -17.06 8.69
CA ILE A 347 3.01 -15.98 9.65
C ILE A 347 4.09 -14.96 9.29
N ALA A 348 3.71 -13.69 9.31
CA ALA A 348 4.61 -12.56 9.11
C ALA A 348 4.49 -11.57 10.27
N GLY A 349 5.57 -10.87 10.58
CA GLY A 349 5.58 -9.87 11.65
C GLY A 349 6.97 -9.28 11.90
N THR A 350 6.99 -8.33 12.82
CA THR A 350 8.20 -7.71 13.38
C THR A 350 8.80 -8.58 14.50
N ALA A 351 9.80 -8.09 15.18
CA ALA A 351 10.29 -8.75 16.40
C ALA A 351 9.25 -8.73 17.55
N GLU A 352 8.37 -7.74 17.58
CA GLU A 352 7.43 -7.51 18.68
C GLU A 352 6.07 -8.19 18.48
N GLY A 353 5.59 -8.33 17.21
CA GLY A 353 4.27 -8.89 16.98
C GLY A 353 3.98 -9.23 15.52
N VAL A 354 2.85 -9.87 15.34
CA VAL A 354 2.37 -10.38 14.05
C VAL A 354 1.71 -9.26 13.25
N THR A 355 1.94 -9.26 11.93
CA THR A 355 1.29 -8.35 10.99
C THR A 355 0.35 -9.07 10.02
N ALA A 356 0.60 -10.34 9.71
CA ALA A 356 -0.31 -11.15 8.90
C ALA A 356 -0.22 -12.63 9.25
N VAL A 357 -1.33 -13.33 9.08
CA VAL A 357 -1.45 -14.76 9.32
C VAL A 357 -2.33 -15.41 8.26
N GLN A 358 -1.93 -16.59 7.78
CA GLN A 358 -2.74 -17.46 6.95
C GLN A 358 -2.50 -18.91 7.36
N MET A 359 -3.57 -19.67 7.62
CA MET A 359 -3.49 -21.07 8.01
C MET A 359 -4.52 -21.88 7.23
N ASP A 360 -4.04 -22.85 6.48
CA ASP A 360 -4.84 -23.86 5.82
C ASP A 360 -4.66 -25.20 6.53
N ILE A 361 -5.76 -25.77 7.04
CA ILE A 361 -5.77 -26.98 7.84
C ILE A 361 -6.40 -28.10 7.01
N LYS A 362 -5.66 -29.21 6.83
CA LYS A 362 -6.06 -30.34 6.01
C LYS A 362 -6.62 -31.52 6.83
N ILE A 363 -6.59 -31.41 8.16
CA ILE A 363 -7.06 -32.44 9.09
C ILE A 363 -8.04 -31.86 10.11
N THR A 364 -8.84 -32.71 10.74
CA THR A 364 -9.59 -32.39 11.95
C THR A 364 -8.72 -32.60 13.20
N GLY A 365 -8.98 -31.85 14.28
CA GLY A 365 -8.29 -32.05 15.56
C GLY A 365 -6.98 -31.28 15.72
N LEU A 366 -6.87 -30.09 15.11
CA LEU A 366 -5.84 -29.12 15.47
C LEU A 366 -6.14 -28.58 16.88
N THR A 367 -5.27 -28.92 17.83
CA THR A 367 -5.42 -28.49 19.23
C THR A 367 -4.75 -27.13 19.45
N THR A 368 -5.17 -26.44 20.50
CA THR A 368 -4.52 -25.20 20.98
C THR A 368 -3.06 -25.41 21.30
N GLU A 369 -2.67 -26.58 21.83
CA GLU A 369 -1.29 -26.92 22.12
C GLU A 369 -0.43 -26.94 20.83
N ILE A 370 -0.95 -27.57 19.76
CA ILE A 370 -0.27 -27.59 18.44
C ILE A 370 -0.12 -26.17 17.92
N MET A 371 -1.17 -25.34 17.98
CA MET A 371 -1.12 -23.94 17.56
C MET A 371 -0.10 -23.12 18.35
N ARG A 372 -0.09 -23.23 19.68
CA ARG A 372 0.90 -22.54 20.53
C ARG A 372 2.33 -22.98 20.22
N LYS A 373 2.55 -24.27 19.97
CA LYS A 373 3.87 -24.77 19.56
C LYS A 373 4.28 -24.22 18.21
N ALA A 374 3.38 -24.24 17.23
CA ALA A 374 3.63 -23.70 15.89
C ALA A 374 3.93 -22.19 15.92
N MET A 375 3.17 -21.41 16.68
CA MET A 375 3.38 -19.97 16.84
C MET A 375 4.73 -19.64 17.49
N ARG A 376 5.11 -20.34 18.57
CA ARG A 376 6.41 -20.15 19.22
C ARG A 376 7.57 -20.49 18.30
N GLN A 377 7.48 -21.61 17.58
CA GLN A 377 8.52 -22.03 16.64
C GLN A 377 8.60 -21.07 15.43
N ALA A 378 7.47 -20.52 14.98
CA ALA A 378 7.42 -19.48 13.97
C ALA A 378 8.05 -18.16 14.45
N HIS A 379 7.84 -17.77 15.71
CA HIS A 379 8.48 -16.62 16.32
C HIS A 379 10.02 -16.77 16.34
N GLU A 380 10.53 -17.92 16.80
CA GLU A 380 11.97 -18.22 16.78
C GLU A 380 12.55 -18.09 15.37
N ALA A 381 11.87 -18.66 14.37
CA ALA A 381 12.29 -18.59 12.98
C ALA A 381 12.23 -17.15 12.41
N ARG A 382 11.20 -16.38 12.75
CA ARG A 382 11.05 -14.98 12.33
C ARG A 382 12.18 -14.12 12.88
N LEU A 383 12.54 -14.29 14.14
CA LEU A 383 13.70 -13.59 14.74
C LEU A 383 15.01 -13.96 14.06
N HIS A 384 15.21 -15.23 13.70
CA HIS A 384 16.37 -15.67 12.93
C HIS A 384 16.42 -14.97 11.57
N ILE A 385 15.32 -14.97 10.81
CA ILE A 385 15.24 -14.34 9.49
C ILE A 385 15.50 -12.83 9.58
N LEU A 386 14.89 -12.14 10.56
CA LEU A 386 15.14 -10.73 10.82
C LEU A 386 16.62 -10.45 11.12
N GLY A 387 17.27 -11.35 11.86
CA GLY A 387 18.71 -11.29 12.12
C GLY A 387 19.56 -11.39 10.84
N GLU A 388 19.18 -12.26 9.89
CA GLU A 388 19.85 -12.37 8.58
C GLU A 388 19.57 -11.11 7.71
N MET A 389 18.34 -10.60 7.72
CA MET A 389 17.99 -9.37 7.02
C MET A 389 18.80 -8.18 7.53
N LYS A 390 18.96 -8.07 8.85
CA LYS A 390 19.74 -7.01 9.49
C LYS A 390 21.22 -7.01 9.11
N LYS A 391 21.83 -8.18 8.84
CA LYS A 391 23.20 -8.27 8.34
C LYS A 391 23.38 -7.66 6.95
N ALA A 392 22.35 -7.72 6.11
CA ALA A 392 22.39 -7.20 4.76
C ALA A 392 22.07 -5.70 4.69
N ILE A 393 21.09 -5.24 5.47
CA ILE A 393 20.70 -3.83 5.62
C ILE A 393 20.13 -3.63 7.03
N ASP A 394 20.74 -2.75 7.80
CA ASP A 394 20.45 -2.58 9.24
C ASP A 394 19.16 -1.75 9.48
N GLY A 395 18.74 -0.97 8.50
CA GLY A 395 17.54 -0.13 8.55
C GLY A 395 17.27 0.56 7.21
N PRO A 396 16.20 1.36 7.12
CA PRO A 396 15.95 2.18 5.95
C PRO A 396 17.15 3.09 5.62
N ARG A 397 17.43 3.26 4.32
CA ARG A 397 18.42 4.25 3.87
C ARG A 397 18.03 5.63 4.38
N ALA A 398 19.04 6.42 4.78
CA ALA A 398 18.81 7.77 5.31
C ALA A 398 18.20 8.73 4.28
N GLU A 399 18.48 8.51 3.00
CA GLU A 399 17.99 9.30 1.88
C GLU A 399 17.22 8.42 0.91
N LEU A 400 16.22 9.00 0.26
CA LEU A 400 15.53 8.34 -0.86
C LEU A 400 16.50 8.16 -2.04
N SER A 401 16.23 7.16 -2.87
CA SER A 401 16.97 6.97 -4.12
C SER A 401 16.98 8.27 -4.95
N LYS A 402 18.11 8.58 -5.55
CA LYS A 402 18.23 9.73 -6.48
C LYS A 402 17.29 9.66 -7.69
N TYR A 403 16.71 8.49 -7.95
CA TYR A 403 15.74 8.27 -9.01
C TYR A 403 14.30 8.37 -8.52
N ALA A 404 14.07 8.40 -7.20
CA ALA A 404 12.76 8.63 -6.63
C ALA A 404 12.32 10.09 -6.85
N PRO A 405 11.03 10.36 -7.04
CA PRO A 405 10.54 11.72 -7.12
C PRO A 405 10.83 12.46 -5.82
N GLN A 406 11.26 13.71 -5.93
CA GLN A 406 11.42 14.59 -4.79
C GLN A 406 10.06 15.16 -4.38
N HIS A 407 9.87 15.43 -3.11
CA HIS A 407 8.66 16.03 -2.56
C HIS A 407 8.99 17.32 -1.81
N ALA A 408 8.15 18.33 -1.98
CA ALA A 408 8.17 19.54 -1.18
C ALA A 408 6.77 20.07 -0.97
N GLU A 409 6.58 20.73 0.17
CA GLU A 409 5.36 21.45 0.49
C GLU A 409 5.59 22.95 0.39
N VAL A 410 4.61 23.64 -0.21
CA VAL A 410 4.56 25.10 -0.28
C VAL A 410 3.22 25.53 0.27
N PHE A 411 3.23 26.53 1.14
CA PHE A 411 2.00 27.11 1.67
C PHE A 411 1.75 28.44 0.97
N VAL A 412 0.54 28.61 0.42
CA VAL A 412 0.10 29.83 -0.25
C VAL A 412 -1.20 30.33 0.39
N ASN A 413 -1.52 31.61 0.16
CA ASN A 413 -2.82 32.12 0.55
C ASN A 413 -3.94 31.37 -0.21
N PRO A 414 -4.97 30.81 0.48
CA PRO A 414 -6.10 30.13 -0.19
C PRO A 414 -6.78 30.96 -1.30
N GLU A 415 -6.74 32.28 -1.22
CA GLU A 415 -7.32 33.16 -2.24
C GLU A 415 -6.63 33.06 -3.61
N VAL A 416 -5.32 32.69 -3.63
CA VAL A 416 -4.56 32.57 -4.90
C VAL A 416 -4.68 31.20 -5.55
N ILE A 417 -5.27 30.20 -4.88
CA ILE A 417 -5.44 28.84 -5.40
C ILE A 417 -6.11 28.85 -6.78
N ARG A 418 -7.19 29.62 -6.94
CA ARG A 418 -7.89 29.74 -8.22
C ARG A 418 -7.00 30.28 -9.34
N MET A 419 -6.05 31.15 -9.01
CA MET A 419 -5.09 31.71 -9.97
C MET A 419 -4.02 30.69 -10.35
N ILE A 420 -3.52 29.92 -9.37
CA ILE A 420 -2.55 28.83 -9.61
C ILE A 420 -3.17 27.77 -10.52
N ILE A 421 -4.42 27.38 -10.27
CA ILE A 421 -5.15 26.43 -11.12
C ILE A 421 -5.41 27.06 -12.50
N GLY A 422 -5.88 28.30 -12.55
CA GLY A 422 -6.25 29.02 -13.76
C GLY A 422 -7.55 28.51 -14.40
N PRO A 423 -8.10 29.23 -15.42
CA PRO A 423 -9.32 28.84 -16.12
C PRO A 423 -9.20 27.44 -16.74
N GLY A 424 -10.06 26.49 -16.32
CA GLY A 424 -10.04 25.11 -16.81
C GLY A 424 -8.73 24.36 -16.53
N GLY A 425 -7.98 24.75 -15.50
CA GLY A 425 -6.72 24.15 -15.12
C GLY A 425 -5.52 24.53 -16.03
N LYS A 426 -5.62 25.65 -16.77
CA LYS A 426 -4.60 26.05 -17.76
C LYS A 426 -3.23 26.32 -17.12
N ASN A 427 -3.22 27.03 -15.98
CA ASN A 427 -1.95 27.43 -15.36
C ASN A 427 -1.24 26.25 -14.71
N ILE A 428 -1.97 25.41 -13.94
CA ILE A 428 -1.38 24.22 -13.34
C ILE A 428 -0.86 23.23 -14.39
N LYS A 429 -1.57 23.05 -15.51
CA LYS A 429 -1.09 22.24 -16.65
C LYS A 429 0.16 22.82 -17.28
N ALA A 430 0.28 24.16 -17.36
CA ALA A 430 1.47 24.80 -17.87
C ALA A 430 2.67 24.62 -16.93
N ILE A 431 2.46 24.69 -15.60
CA ILE A 431 3.50 24.40 -14.61
C ILE A 431 3.98 22.95 -14.76
N THR A 432 3.06 21.98 -14.80
CA THR A 432 3.39 20.56 -15.00
C THR A 432 4.12 20.33 -16.32
N ALA A 433 3.70 20.94 -17.41
CA ALA A 433 4.35 20.79 -18.73
C ALA A 433 5.76 21.40 -18.76
N ALA A 434 5.98 22.50 -18.06
CA ALA A 434 7.29 23.18 -18.03
C ALA A 434 8.33 22.45 -17.16
N THR A 435 7.88 21.85 -16.05
CA THR A 435 8.76 21.31 -15.01
C THR A 435 8.76 19.78 -14.95
N GLY A 436 7.74 19.12 -15.51
CA GLY A 436 7.50 17.68 -15.31
C GLY A 436 7.02 17.33 -13.89
N ALA A 437 6.77 18.33 -13.02
CA ALA A 437 6.31 18.11 -11.66
C ALA A 437 4.79 17.87 -11.61
N SER A 438 4.35 17.03 -10.68
CA SER A 438 2.95 16.93 -10.25
C SER A 438 2.71 17.91 -9.11
N VAL A 439 1.58 18.61 -9.14
CA VAL A 439 1.23 19.64 -8.16
C VAL A 439 -0.16 19.35 -7.63
N ASP A 440 -0.26 18.99 -6.35
CA ASP A 440 -1.51 18.75 -5.65
C ASP A 440 -1.85 19.93 -4.75
N ILE A 441 -3.06 20.46 -4.89
CA ILE A 441 -3.50 21.67 -4.21
C ILE A 441 -4.66 21.33 -3.28
N GLU A 442 -4.53 21.67 -2.01
CA GLU A 442 -5.59 21.59 -1.03
C GLU A 442 -6.27 22.94 -0.82
N ASP A 443 -7.55 22.93 -0.46
CA ASP A 443 -8.32 24.15 -0.17
C ASP A 443 -7.74 24.96 1.01
N SER A 444 -6.93 24.30 1.86
CA SER A 444 -6.20 24.92 2.98
C SER A 444 -5.08 25.88 2.56
N GLY A 445 -4.66 25.84 1.28
CA GLY A 445 -3.48 26.55 0.79
C GLY A 445 -2.20 25.70 0.83
N ARG A 446 -2.24 24.46 1.29
CA ARG A 446 -1.13 23.52 1.21
C ARG A 446 -1.02 23.00 -0.22
N ILE A 447 0.16 23.10 -0.79
CA ILE A 447 0.49 22.61 -2.12
C ILE A 447 1.63 21.60 -2.00
N SER A 448 1.35 20.35 -2.37
CA SER A 448 2.33 19.28 -2.44
C SER A 448 2.88 19.17 -3.87
N ILE A 449 4.18 19.31 -4.02
CA ILE A 449 4.89 19.24 -5.30
C ILE A 449 5.73 17.98 -5.33
N PHE A 450 5.55 17.16 -6.37
CA PHE A 450 6.39 16.00 -6.65
C PHE A 450 7.13 16.22 -7.96
N ALA A 451 8.45 16.23 -7.93
CA ALA A 451 9.27 16.54 -9.10
C ALA A 451 10.30 15.43 -9.36
N PRO A 452 10.62 15.14 -10.65
CA PRO A 452 11.57 14.08 -10.99
C PRO A 452 13.02 14.43 -10.64
N THR A 453 13.36 15.72 -10.49
CA THR A 453 14.71 16.21 -10.14
C THR A 453 14.66 17.41 -9.21
N ALA A 454 15.77 17.71 -8.54
CA ALA A 454 15.90 18.91 -7.70
C ALA A 454 15.70 20.21 -8.50
N GLU A 455 16.19 20.26 -9.72
CA GLU A 455 16.03 21.42 -10.60
C GLU A 455 14.55 21.65 -10.96
N SER A 456 13.84 20.58 -11.35
CA SER A 456 12.38 20.63 -11.59
C SER A 456 11.62 21.05 -10.35
N MET A 457 12.06 20.63 -9.17
CA MET A 457 11.45 21.01 -7.90
C MET A 457 11.55 22.51 -7.64
N GLU A 458 12.75 23.08 -7.78
CA GLU A 458 12.93 24.53 -7.55
C GLU A 458 12.16 25.36 -8.57
N GLN A 459 12.19 24.97 -9.85
CA GLN A 459 11.38 25.64 -10.89
C GLN A 459 9.87 25.58 -10.58
N ALA A 460 9.38 24.42 -10.11
CA ALA A 460 7.97 24.29 -9.78
C ALA A 460 7.59 25.14 -8.56
N LYS A 461 8.44 25.20 -7.54
CA LYS A 461 8.24 26.08 -6.38
C LYS A 461 8.18 27.55 -6.78
N GLU A 462 9.14 28.00 -7.61
CA GLU A 462 9.17 29.39 -8.09
C GLU A 462 7.90 29.74 -8.85
N LEU A 463 7.44 28.85 -9.77
CA LEU A 463 6.23 29.07 -10.54
C LEU A 463 4.96 29.08 -9.67
N VAL A 464 4.88 28.26 -8.62
CA VAL A 464 3.76 28.28 -7.67
C VAL A 464 3.79 29.55 -6.81
N GLN A 465 4.95 29.89 -6.24
CA GLN A 465 5.12 31.07 -5.39
C GLN A 465 4.94 32.39 -6.15
N TYR A 466 5.17 32.38 -7.45
CA TYR A 466 4.95 33.54 -8.31
C TYR A 466 3.49 34.09 -8.21
N TYR A 467 2.51 33.23 -8.02
CA TYR A 467 1.11 33.64 -7.84
C TYR A 467 0.79 34.16 -6.44
N ASP A 468 1.59 33.85 -5.42
CA ASP A 468 1.40 34.28 -4.03
C ASP A 468 2.26 35.50 -3.67
N GLN A 469 3.07 36.00 -4.62
CA GLN A 469 3.88 37.18 -4.40
C GLN A 469 2.98 38.41 -4.20
N ARG A 470 3.24 39.14 -3.12
CA ARG A 470 2.65 40.44 -2.85
C ARG A 470 3.68 41.54 -3.11
N PRO A 471 3.26 42.65 -3.67
CA PRO A 471 4.21 43.74 -3.87
C PRO A 471 4.63 44.37 -2.53
N ASP A 472 5.88 44.72 -2.44
CA ASP A 472 6.45 45.37 -1.28
C ASP A 472 6.20 46.87 -1.33
N LEU A 473 5.83 47.44 -0.20
CA LEU A 473 5.69 48.91 -0.07
C LEU A 473 7.06 49.57 -0.32
N GLY A 474 7.04 50.62 -1.15
CA GLY A 474 8.24 51.39 -1.45
C GLY A 474 9.13 50.81 -2.54
N LYS A 475 8.83 49.64 -3.11
CA LYS A 475 9.57 49.09 -4.25
C LYS A 475 9.03 49.54 -5.60
N ASN A 476 9.92 49.58 -6.60
CA ASN A 476 9.60 49.93 -7.98
C ASN A 476 9.26 48.65 -8.76
N TYR A 477 8.16 48.68 -9.54
CA TYR A 477 7.71 47.59 -10.39
C TYR A 477 7.47 48.09 -11.80
N MET A 478 7.98 47.36 -12.79
CA MET A 478 7.60 47.56 -14.18
C MET A 478 6.23 46.89 -14.41
N GLY A 479 5.18 47.66 -14.62
CA GLY A 479 3.84 47.14 -14.82
C GLY A 479 3.28 47.54 -16.18
N LYS A 480 2.20 46.87 -16.60
CA LYS A 480 1.51 47.14 -17.86
C LYS A 480 0.19 47.87 -17.59
N VAL A 481 -0.05 48.97 -18.28
CA VAL A 481 -1.30 49.73 -18.19
C VAL A 481 -2.46 48.89 -18.74
N ARG A 482 -3.39 48.50 -17.87
CA ARG A 482 -4.56 47.68 -18.21
C ARG A 482 -5.81 48.48 -18.50
N LYS A 483 -5.96 49.62 -17.82
CA LYS A 483 -7.10 50.52 -17.99
C LYS A 483 -6.66 51.96 -17.72
N VAL A 484 -7.22 52.90 -18.49
CA VAL A 484 -7.09 54.35 -18.25
C VAL A 484 -8.44 54.87 -17.84
N LEU A 485 -8.50 55.50 -16.68
CA LEU A 485 -9.71 56.04 -16.04
C LEU A 485 -9.58 57.55 -15.87
N GLU A 486 -10.69 58.29 -15.68
CA GLU A 486 -10.65 59.72 -15.38
C GLU A 486 -9.85 60.07 -14.13
N ILE A 487 -9.79 59.15 -13.16
CA ILE A 487 -9.08 59.32 -11.88
C ILE A 487 -7.62 58.89 -11.92
N GLY A 488 -7.14 58.23 -13.02
CA GLY A 488 -5.79 57.71 -13.14
C GLY A 488 -5.70 56.48 -14.02
N ALA A 489 -4.63 55.71 -13.87
CA ALA A 489 -4.38 54.49 -14.61
C ALA A 489 -4.37 53.27 -13.68
N ILE A 490 -4.90 52.13 -14.15
CA ILE A 490 -4.73 50.82 -13.53
C ILE A 490 -3.54 50.15 -14.21
N VAL A 491 -2.55 49.85 -13.43
CA VAL A 491 -1.29 49.21 -13.88
C VAL A 491 -1.16 47.84 -13.22
N GLU A 492 -1.07 46.80 -14.02
CA GLU A 492 -0.77 45.47 -13.53
C GLU A 492 0.74 45.37 -13.25
N ILE A 493 1.11 45.39 -11.97
CA ILE A 493 2.50 45.43 -11.49
C ILE A 493 3.08 44.06 -11.25
N MET A 494 2.24 43.06 -11.06
CA MET A 494 2.54 41.63 -10.94
C MET A 494 1.36 40.85 -11.53
N PRO A 495 1.48 39.57 -11.83
CA PRO A 495 0.35 38.79 -12.34
C PRO A 495 -0.88 38.88 -11.46
N ASN A 496 -1.96 39.38 -12.06
CA ASN A 496 -3.26 39.64 -11.40
C ASN A 496 -3.18 40.63 -10.22
N VAL A 497 -2.11 41.35 -10.04
CA VAL A 497 -2.00 42.42 -9.04
C VAL A 497 -2.05 43.76 -9.74
N GLU A 498 -3.21 44.42 -9.62
CA GLU A 498 -3.46 45.73 -10.20
C GLU A 498 -3.22 46.84 -9.17
N ALA A 499 -2.46 47.85 -9.52
CA ALA A 499 -2.27 49.05 -8.72
C ALA A 499 -2.90 50.25 -9.39
N LEU A 500 -3.60 51.08 -8.60
CA LEU A 500 -4.13 52.36 -9.07
C LEU A 500 -3.01 53.42 -8.99
N VAL A 501 -2.64 53.99 -10.13
CA VAL A 501 -1.84 55.19 -10.22
C VAL A 501 -2.81 56.36 -10.40
N HIS A 502 -3.07 57.10 -9.32
CA HIS A 502 -3.98 58.24 -9.35
C HIS A 502 -3.41 59.31 -10.30
N ILE A 503 -4.31 60.13 -10.94
CA ILE A 503 -3.90 61.16 -11.90
C ILE A 503 -2.84 62.12 -11.35
N SER A 504 -2.86 62.43 -10.07
CA SER A 504 -1.86 63.27 -9.38
C SER A 504 -0.50 62.56 -9.15
N GLN A 505 -0.43 61.26 -9.44
CA GLN A 505 0.74 60.41 -9.25
C GLN A 505 1.31 59.89 -10.58
N LEU A 506 0.77 60.35 -11.73
CA LEU A 506 1.22 59.96 -13.07
C LEU A 506 2.45 60.71 -13.54
N ASP A 507 2.61 62.00 -13.13
CA ASP A 507 3.75 62.82 -13.54
C ASP A 507 4.13 63.79 -12.42
N THR A 508 5.31 64.38 -12.51
CA THR A 508 5.81 65.47 -11.64
C THR A 508 5.06 66.78 -11.91
N SER A 509 4.60 67.00 -13.15
CA SER A 509 3.76 68.12 -13.57
C SER A 509 2.26 67.79 -13.40
N ARG A 510 1.40 68.83 -13.44
CA ARG A 510 -0.07 68.65 -13.35
C ARG A 510 -0.60 68.05 -14.65
N VAL A 511 -1.11 66.82 -14.58
CA VAL A 511 -1.75 66.11 -15.69
C VAL A 511 -3.22 66.52 -15.80
N ALA A 512 -3.68 66.93 -16.98
CA ALA A 512 -5.05 67.34 -17.23
C ALA A 512 -5.98 66.12 -17.43
N GLN A 513 -5.56 65.14 -18.19
CA GLN A 513 -6.25 63.87 -18.39
C GLN A 513 -5.25 62.71 -18.25
N ALA A 514 -5.68 61.61 -17.64
CA ALA A 514 -4.79 60.43 -17.44
C ALA A 514 -4.30 59.83 -18.77
N SER A 515 -5.11 59.95 -19.82
CA SER A 515 -4.76 59.53 -21.19
C SER A 515 -3.61 60.31 -21.84
N ASP A 516 -3.26 61.50 -21.29
CA ASP A 516 -2.14 62.30 -21.83
C ASP A 516 -0.78 61.66 -21.49
N VAL A 517 -0.73 60.78 -20.44
CA VAL A 517 0.50 60.24 -19.87
C VAL A 517 0.52 58.74 -19.82
N ALA A 518 -0.66 58.07 -19.81
CA ALA A 518 -0.75 56.60 -19.71
C ALA A 518 -1.58 56.06 -20.88
N HIS A 519 -1.00 55.10 -21.64
CA HIS A 519 -1.69 54.47 -22.76
C HIS A 519 -1.94 53.00 -22.51
N LEU A 520 -3.06 52.47 -22.98
CA LEU A 520 -3.44 51.08 -22.81
C LEU A 520 -2.37 50.14 -23.41
N GLY A 521 -1.88 49.19 -22.60
CA GLY A 521 -0.86 48.21 -23.02
C GLY A 521 0.59 48.71 -22.93
N GLU A 522 0.82 49.96 -22.54
CA GLU A 522 2.14 50.54 -22.32
C GLU A 522 2.78 50.00 -21.04
N ASP A 523 4.09 49.81 -21.06
CA ASP A 523 4.86 49.46 -19.88
C ASP A 523 5.18 50.73 -19.05
N MET A 524 4.85 50.74 -17.78
CA MET A 524 4.99 51.88 -16.89
C MET A 524 5.74 51.46 -15.61
N LEU A 525 6.87 52.09 -15.33
CA LEU A 525 7.60 51.91 -14.07
C LEU A 525 6.91 52.69 -12.96
N VAL A 526 6.46 52.01 -11.90
CA VAL A 526 5.71 52.63 -10.79
C VAL A 526 6.24 52.14 -9.44
N LYS A 527 6.22 52.98 -8.45
CA LYS A 527 6.55 52.68 -7.06
C LYS A 527 5.26 52.41 -6.28
N VAL A 528 5.23 51.32 -5.52
CA VAL A 528 4.11 51.01 -4.61
C VAL A 528 4.18 51.94 -3.41
N ILE A 529 3.13 52.78 -3.24
CA ILE A 529 3.08 53.79 -2.21
C ILE A 529 2.08 53.50 -1.08
N GLU A 530 1.11 52.64 -1.31
CA GLU A 530 0.12 52.24 -0.30
C GLU A 530 -0.40 50.83 -0.61
N ILE A 531 -0.49 49.98 0.44
CA ILE A 531 -1.13 48.67 0.38
C ILE A 531 -2.19 48.63 1.46
N ASN A 532 -3.48 48.48 1.07
CA ASN A 532 -4.59 48.39 2.00
C ASN A 532 -5.50 47.23 1.57
N GLY A 533 -5.19 46.02 2.08
CA GLY A 533 -5.79 44.77 1.60
C GLY A 533 -5.50 44.59 0.11
N ASP A 534 -6.54 44.36 -0.70
CA ASP A 534 -6.42 44.19 -2.16
C ASP A 534 -6.28 45.52 -2.94
N ARG A 535 -6.36 46.63 -2.23
CA ARG A 535 -6.22 47.96 -2.86
C ARG A 535 -4.78 48.42 -2.78
N ILE A 536 -4.12 48.39 -3.92
CA ILE A 536 -2.73 48.84 -4.06
C ILE A 536 -2.73 50.16 -4.80
N ARG A 537 -2.00 51.13 -4.26
CA ARG A 537 -1.72 52.39 -4.93
C ARG A 537 -0.27 52.46 -5.30
N ALA A 538 -0.02 52.95 -6.50
CA ALA A 538 1.32 53.17 -7.01
C ALA A 538 1.49 54.60 -7.53
N SER A 539 2.72 55.03 -7.68
CA SER A 539 3.12 56.34 -8.15
C SER A 539 4.21 56.26 -9.19
N ARG A 540 3.98 56.71 -10.40
CA ARG A 540 5.01 57.00 -11.40
C ARG A 540 5.79 58.22 -11.03
N LYS A 541 5.09 59.25 -10.48
CA LYS A 541 5.73 60.48 -10.00
C LYS A 541 6.84 60.20 -9.00
N ALA A 542 6.67 59.30 -8.07
CA ALA A 542 7.69 58.89 -7.11
C ALA A 542 8.97 58.38 -7.78
N VAL A 543 8.81 57.57 -8.82
CA VAL A 543 9.93 57.07 -9.63
C VAL A 543 10.66 58.21 -10.36
N LEU A 544 9.90 59.08 -11.02
CA LEU A 544 10.47 60.23 -11.74
C LEU A 544 11.22 61.21 -10.82
N LEU A 545 10.75 61.39 -9.57
CA LEU A 545 11.45 62.20 -8.54
C LEU A 545 12.74 61.54 -8.09
N GLU A 546 12.75 60.21 -7.90
CA GLU A 546 13.96 59.46 -7.55
C GLU A 546 15.03 59.51 -8.67
N GLU A 547 14.61 59.47 -9.92
CA GLU A 547 15.51 59.64 -11.08
C GLU A 547 16.16 61.05 -11.12
N GLN A 548 15.48 62.04 -10.54
CA GLN A 548 16.01 63.41 -10.36
C GLN A 548 16.84 63.60 -9.06
N GLY A 549 17.08 62.51 -8.30
CA GLY A 549 17.82 62.56 -7.03
C GLY A 549 17.04 63.06 -5.83
N ILE A 550 15.72 63.12 -5.92
CA ILE A 550 14.82 63.55 -4.85
C ILE A 550 14.24 62.27 -4.20
N GLU A 551 14.58 62.06 -2.94
CA GLU A 551 14.10 60.91 -2.19
C GLU A 551 12.59 61.02 -1.92
N TRP A 552 11.79 60.05 -2.39
CA TRP A 552 10.38 59.96 -2.11
C TRP A 552 10.13 59.53 -0.65
N LYS A 553 9.17 60.21 0.05
CA LYS A 553 8.74 59.85 1.41
C LYS A 553 7.24 59.55 1.45
N PRO A 554 6.78 58.59 2.29
CA PRO A 554 5.37 58.24 2.42
C PRO A 554 4.44 59.44 2.74
N GLU A 555 4.97 60.45 3.38
CA GLU A 555 4.25 61.70 3.74
C GLU A 555 3.86 62.52 2.51
N ASP A 556 4.53 62.36 1.39
CA ASP A 556 4.23 63.09 0.12
C ASP A 556 2.91 62.61 -0.54
N THR A 557 2.26 61.56 0.01
CA THR A 557 0.95 61.08 -0.45
C THR A 557 -0.24 61.61 0.36
N ALA A 558 0.00 62.36 1.43
CA ALA A 558 -1.05 62.91 2.29
C ALA A 558 -1.95 63.89 1.53
N ARG A 559 -3.24 63.59 1.45
CA ARG A 559 -4.26 64.53 0.95
C ARG A 559 -4.25 65.78 1.84
N PRO A 560 -4.29 66.99 1.25
CA PRO A 560 -4.59 68.17 2.05
C PRO A 560 -5.94 67.98 2.75
N ALA A 561 -5.94 68.19 4.07
CA ALA A 561 -7.14 68.05 4.89
C ALA A 561 -8.30 68.87 4.29
N ARG A 562 -9.41 68.18 4.06
CA ARG A 562 -10.67 68.91 3.68
C ARG A 562 -11.01 69.88 4.78
N ALA A 563 -11.13 71.20 4.41
CA ALA A 563 -11.62 72.22 5.28
C ALA A 563 -12.98 71.84 5.89
N PRO A 564 -13.24 72.16 7.17
CA PRO A 564 -14.50 71.83 7.82
C PRO A 564 -15.66 72.57 7.15
N ARG A 565 -16.67 71.85 6.72
CA ARG A 565 -17.95 72.42 6.31
C ARG A 565 -18.63 72.94 7.56
N GLY A 566 -18.97 74.25 7.52
CA GLY A 566 -19.67 74.95 8.55
C GLY A 566 -21.04 74.32 8.87
N GLU A 567 -21.35 74.40 10.15
CA GLU A 567 -22.66 74.11 10.71
C GLU A 567 -23.71 75.07 10.12
N GLY A 568 -24.79 74.58 9.59
CA GLY A 568 -25.96 75.27 9.10
C GLY A 568 -27.24 74.55 9.45
N GLU A 569 -27.83 75.03 10.51
CA GLU A 569 -29.25 75.02 10.89
C GLU A 569 -30.15 73.80 10.63
N ARG A 570 -30.67 73.33 11.74
CA ARG A 570 -31.88 72.50 11.88
C ARG A 570 -33.12 73.20 11.36
N ASP A 571 -33.97 72.55 10.62
CA ASP A 571 -35.39 72.86 10.66
C ASP A 571 -36.24 71.57 10.72
N HIS A 572 -37.19 71.62 11.63
CA HIS A 572 -38.19 70.63 11.97
C HIS A 572 -39.32 70.58 10.94
N ARG A 573 -39.86 69.42 10.72
CA ARG A 573 -41.27 69.00 10.45
C ARG A 573 -41.23 67.68 9.67
N GLY A 574 -41.97 66.67 9.99
CA GLY A 574 -43.19 66.44 10.72
C GLY A 574 -43.63 65.05 10.40
N ASP A 575 -44.09 64.45 11.40
CA ASP A 575 -44.82 63.23 11.60
C ASP A 575 -45.87 62.86 10.53
N ARG A 576 -45.99 61.57 10.23
CA ARG A 576 -47.14 60.71 9.88
C ARG A 576 -46.62 59.44 9.18
N GLY A 577 -46.67 58.26 9.77
CA GLY A 577 -47.92 57.55 10.09
C GLY A 577 -48.08 56.38 9.09
N ASP A 578 -47.93 55.23 9.59
CA ASP A 578 -48.84 54.09 9.48
C ASP A 578 -48.58 52.94 8.48
N ARG A 579 -48.53 51.81 9.06
CA ARG A 579 -49.02 50.45 8.65
C ARG A 579 -48.43 49.68 7.48
N GLY A 580 -48.00 48.50 7.83
CA GLY A 580 -48.66 47.33 7.25
C GLY A 580 -47.75 46.27 6.69
N GLU A 581 -47.80 45.17 7.38
CA GLU A 581 -47.86 43.79 6.94
C GLU A 581 -46.58 42.93 6.88
N ARG A 582 -46.49 42.11 7.91
CA ARG A 582 -45.79 40.82 7.93
C ARG A 582 -46.34 39.90 6.84
N ARG A 583 -45.46 39.31 6.06
CA ARG A 583 -45.73 38.01 5.41
C ARG A 583 -44.70 37.00 5.83
N GLU A 584 -45.16 36.00 6.59
CA GLU A 584 -44.53 34.73 6.88
C GLU A 584 -44.30 33.93 5.59
N ARG A 585 -43.15 33.33 5.47
CA ARG A 585 -42.94 32.22 4.53
C ARG A 585 -42.69 30.92 5.30
N ARG A 586 -43.62 29.98 5.09
CA ARG A 586 -43.60 28.61 5.53
C ARG A 586 -42.44 27.82 4.89
N PRO A 587 -41.96 26.75 5.56
CA PRO A 587 -40.92 25.88 5.03
C PRO A 587 -41.52 24.84 4.07
N ARG A 588 -40.75 24.46 3.05
CA ARG A 588 -41.01 23.28 2.21
C ARG A 588 -40.35 22.06 2.84
N ARG A 589 -41.16 21.03 3.02
CA ARG A 589 -40.77 19.62 3.08
C ARG A 589 -40.40 19.20 1.66
N ASP A 590 -39.31 18.45 1.48
CA ASP A 590 -39.25 17.03 1.15
C ASP A 590 -37.79 16.61 1.25
#